data_fa68b86ee4782f0622d3834d0a72efdf
#
_entry.id   fa68b86ee4782f0622d3834d0a72efdf
#
_cell.length_a   1.000
_cell.length_b   1.000
_cell.length_c   1.000
_cell.angle_alpha   90.00
_cell.angle_beta   90.00
_cell.angle_gamma   90.00
#
_symmetry.space_group_name_H-M   'P 1'
#
loop_
_entity.id
_entity.type
_entity.pdbx_description
1 polymer ?
#
loop_
_entity_poly.entity_id
_entity_poly.type
_entity_poly.pdbx_seq_one_letter_code
_entity_poly.pdbx_strand_id
1 'polypeptide(L)'
;MEIEKSARLLYLYQDFIKGAGIQKKTAADRFGVNERSLQRDIEDLRCFFANQTPPGEIIYDARQKVYRLIERDTAHLSNSEVLAVCKILLESRSMRRDEMIPILDKLVGCCVPAEQRRAVVDLLANEKHLYIEPHHGKRLLDGLWELGEAIQKHLVTEITYEKLKGGETVQRTIEPVGLMFSEYYFYLVAFIRDIDRKTEFENPDDLFPTIYRVDRIHSFRVTNEHFQVPYLERFQEGEFRKRVQFMYGGKLQKIRFKYTGPSIEAVLDRLPTAEIEEKTEDSWIVKAEVFGKGIEMWLRSQGEYVKIMGGEDYD
;
A
#
# COMPACT_ATOMS: atom_id res chain seq x y z
N MET A 1 0.97 37.73 -30.55
CA MET A 1 2.03 37.01 -31.25
C MET A 1 1.48 35.60 -31.48
N GLU A 2 1.35 35.20 -32.76
CA GLU A 2 0.81 33.88 -33.11
C GLU A 2 1.79 32.77 -32.69
N ILE A 3 1.30 31.80 -31.96
CA ILE A 3 2.13 30.63 -31.52
C ILE A 3 2.23 29.64 -32.67
N GLU A 4 3.43 29.17 -32.96
CA GLU A 4 3.68 28.16 -33.98
C GLU A 4 2.85 26.89 -33.76
N LYS A 5 2.41 26.24 -34.86
CA LYS A 5 1.50 25.06 -34.78
C LYS A 5 2.06 23.95 -33.89
N SER A 6 3.36 23.65 -34.01
CA SER A 6 4.02 22.61 -33.21
C SER A 6 3.94 22.88 -31.70
N ALA A 7 4.24 24.10 -31.29
CA ALA A 7 4.16 24.50 -29.89
C ALA A 7 2.70 24.51 -29.39
N ARG A 8 1.75 24.95 -30.20
CA ARG A 8 0.33 24.97 -29.90
C ARG A 8 -0.22 23.56 -29.70
N LEU A 9 0.13 22.59 -30.54
CA LEU A 9 -0.24 21.18 -30.40
C LEU A 9 0.30 20.61 -29.09
N LEU A 10 1.53 20.90 -28.70
CA LEU A 10 2.12 20.45 -27.42
C LEU A 10 1.41 21.04 -26.21
N TYR A 11 1.04 22.32 -26.24
CA TYR A 11 0.24 22.92 -25.16
C TYR A 11 -1.14 22.29 -25.05
N LEU A 12 -1.86 22.09 -26.16
CA LEU A 12 -3.16 21.43 -26.18
C LEU A 12 -3.04 19.98 -25.68
N TYR A 13 -2.02 19.25 -26.10
CA TYR A 13 -1.73 17.91 -25.63
C TYR A 13 -1.55 17.88 -24.11
N GLN A 14 -0.73 18.76 -23.56
CA GLN A 14 -0.55 18.87 -22.11
C GLN A 14 -1.85 19.20 -21.37
N ASP A 15 -2.65 20.11 -21.91
CA ASP A 15 -3.94 20.48 -21.31
C ASP A 15 -4.90 19.28 -21.31
N PHE A 16 -4.97 18.51 -22.42
CA PHE A 16 -5.79 17.29 -22.48
C PHE A 16 -5.33 16.23 -21.49
N ILE A 17 -4.03 15.94 -21.42
CA ILE A 17 -3.46 14.94 -20.48
C ILE A 17 -3.71 15.35 -19.01
N LYS A 18 -3.73 16.64 -18.70
CA LYS A 18 -4.08 17.15 -17.36
C LYS A 18 -5.59 17.09 -17.08
N GLY A 19 -6.40 16.59 -18.01
CA GLY A 19 -7.85 16.51 -17.88
C GLY A 19 -8.58 17.86 -18.02
N ALA A 20 -7.88 18.90 -18.52
CA ALA A 20 -8.49 20.20 -18.71
C ALA A 20 -9.55 20.17 -19.80
N GLY A 21 -10.68 20.84 -19.54
CA GLY A 21 -11.70 21.08 -20.55
C GLY A 21 -11.29 22.24 -21.45
N ILE A 22 -11.09 22.00 -22.74
CA ILE A 22 -10.64 23.03 -23.71
C ILE A 22 -11.80 23.68 -24.36
N GLN A 23 -12.05 24.95 -24.03
CA GLN A 23 -13.04 25.80 -24.73
C GLN A 23 -12.39 26.40 -25.97
N LYS A 24 -12.99 26.11 -27.15
CA LYS A 24 -12.38 26.46 -28.44
C LYS A 24 -12.10 27.97 -28.60
N LYS A 25 -13.04 28.85 -28.23
CA LYS A 25 -12.84 30.28 -28.31
C LYS A 25 -11.70 30.77 -27.41
N THR A 26 -11.74 30.41 -26.15
CA THR A 26 -10.70 30.80 -25.16
C THR A 26 -9.30 30.33 -25.55
N ALA A 27 -9.20 29.09 -26.07
CA ALA A 27 -7.92 28.57 -26.54
C ALA A 27 -7.45 29.26 -27.84
N ALA A 28 -8.35 29.58 -28.77
CA ALA A 28 -8.02 30.33 -29.97
C ALA A 28 -7.46 31.73 -29.61
N ASP A 29 -8.11 32.44 -28.69
CA ASP A 29 -7.66 33.73 -28.18
C ASP A 29 -6.30 33.63 -27.48
N ARG A 30 -6.07 32.59 -26.62
CA ARG A 30 -4.81 32.34 -25.93
C ARG A 30 -3.65 32.15 -26.90
N PHE A 31 -3.87 31.45 -28.01
CA PHE A 31 -2.82 31.12 -28.97
C PHE A 31 -2.71 32.14 -30.13
N GLY A 32 -3.58 33.14 -30.20
CA GLY A 32 -3.57 34.14 -31.24
C GLY A 32 -3.98 33.62 -32.62
N VAL A 33 -4.83 32.59 -32.66
CA VAL A 33 -5.29 31.94 -33.92
C VAL A 33 -6.82 32.00 -34.06
N ASN A 34 -7.32 31.75 -35.27
CA ASN A 34 -8.76 31.63 -35.46
C ASN A 34 -9.28 30.25 -35.01
N GLU A 35 -10.56 30.15 -34.69
CA GLU A 35 -11.22 28.93 -34.23
C GLU A 35 -11.13 27.77 -35.23
N ARG A 36 -11.01 28.03 -36.55
CA ARG A 36 -10.85 26.99 -37.58
C ARG A 36 -9.48 26.34 -37.49
N SER A 37 -8.43 27.13 -37.23
CA SER A 37 -7.07 26.59 -37.01
C SER A 37 -7.02 25.73 -35.75
N LEU A 38 -7.63 26.22 -34.66
CA LEU A 38 -7.74 25.43 -33.44
C LEU A 38 -8.53 24.12 -33.61
N GLN A 39 -9.62 24.16 -34.39
CA GLN A 39 -10.38 22.94 -34.69
C GLN A 39 -9.55 21.89 -35.41
N ARG A 40 -8.67 22.31 -36.34
CA ARG A 40 -7.75 21.40 -37.05
C ARG A 40 -6.72 20.82 -36.07
N ASP A 41 -6.19 21.61 -35.17
CA ASP A 41 -5.26 21.14 -34.15
C ASP A 41 -5.91 20.11 -33.22
N ILE A 42 -7.19 20.32 -32.84
CA ILE A 42 -7.95 19.34 -32.04
C ILE A 42 -8.17 18.04 -32.84
N GLU A 43 -8.47 18.13 -34.15
CA GLU A 43 -8.62 16.93 -35.00
C GLU A 43 -7.29 16.17 -35.17
N ASP A 44 -6.16 16.88 -35.33
CA ASP A 44 -4.85 16.27 -35.37
C ASP A 44 -4.55 15.49 -34.07
N LEU A 45 -4.85 16.10 -32.91
CA LEU A 45 -4.74 15.44 -31.61
C LEU A 45 -5.74 14.29 -31.42
N ARG A 46 -6.96 14.40 -31.96
CA ARG A 46 -7.93 13.30 -31.94
C ARG A 46 -7.39 12.07 -32.68
N CYS A 47 -6.84 12.28 -33.89
CA CYS A 47 -6.17 11.21 -34.63
C CYS A 47 -4.97 10.64 -33.89
N PHE A 48 -4.18 11.49 -33.26
CA PHE A 48 -3.02 11.06 -32.46
C PHE A 48 -3.45 10.18 -31.29
N PHE A 49 -4.40 10.61 -30.45
CA PHE A 49 -4.86 9.83 -29.31
C PHE A 49 -5.56 8.53 -29.70
N ALA A 50 -6.32 8.53 -30.80
CA ALA A 50 -6.98 7.32 -31.29
C ALA A 50 -5.99 6.21 -31.70
N ASN A 51 -4.76 6.59 -32.06
CA ASN A 51 -3.70 5.66 -32.47
C ASN A 51 -2.75 5.29 -31.32
N GLN A 52 -2.99 5.79 -30.09
CA GLN A 52 -2.22 5.38 -28.91
C GLN A 52 -2.64 4.00 -28.38
N THR A 53 -1.85 3.43 -27.50
CA THR A 53 -2.18 2.20 -26.80
C THR A 53 -2.00 2.42 -25.29
N PRO A 54 -3.11 2.47 -24.51
CA PRO A 54 -4.53 2.38 -24.94
C PRO A 54 -5.02 3.61 -25.72
N PRO A 55 -6.06 3.46 -26.59
CA PRO A 55 -6.56 4.57 -27.40
C PRO A 55 -7.35 5.56 -26.55
N GLY A 56 -7.10 6.85 -26.75
CA GLY A 56 -7.87 7.96 -26.17
C GLY A 56 -8.88 8.54 -27.18
N GLU A 57 -9.95 9.10 -26.70
CA GLU A 57 -10.99 9.76 -27.50
C GLU A 57 -11.22 11.20 -27.04
N ILE A 58 -11.05 12.19 -27.94
CA ILE A 58 -11.44 13.57 -27.65
C ILE A 58 -12.91 13.75 -27.98
N ILE A 59 -13.75 13.96 -26.98
CA ILE A 59 -15.17 14.24 -27.12
C ILE A 59 -15.48 15.71 -26.88
N TYR A 60 -16.62 16.18 -27.43
CA TYR A 60 -17.15 17.50 -27.14
C TYR A 60 -18.30 17.42 -26.11
N ASP A 61 -18.10 17.99 -24.94
CA ASP A 61 -19.13 18.15 -23.93
C ASP A 61 -20.00 19.37 -24.25
N ALA A 62 -21.19 19.10 -24.76
CA ALA A 62 -22.13 20.16 -25.16
C ALA A 62 -22.70 20.97 -23.98
N ARG A 63 -22.72 20.41 -22.76
CA ARG A 63 -23.21 21.10 -21.55
C ARG A 63 -22.22 22.14 -21.08
N GLN A 64 -20.93 21.78 -21.05
CA GLN A 64 -19.86 22.68 -20.64
C GLN A 64 -19.21 23.42 -21.79
N LYS A 65 -19.55 23.09 -23.04
CA LYS A 65 -19.01 23.66 -24.28
C LYS A 65 -17.48 23.52 -24.39
N VAL A 66 -16.93 22.38 -23.97
CA VAL A 66 -15.48 22.08 -23.97
C VAL A 66 -15.20 20.76 -24.66
N TYR A 67 -13.98 20.63 -25.20
CA TYR A 67 -13.42 19.38 -25.64
C TYR A 67 -12.69 18.74 -24.45
N ARG A 68 -12.87 17.41 -24.25
CA ARG A 68 -12.19 16.63 -23.22
C ARG A 68 -11.63 15.36 -23.80
N LEU A 69 -10.46 14.97 -23.33
CA LEU A 69 -9.90 13.65 -23.58
C LEU A 69 -10.57 12.65 -22.64
N ILE A 70 -11.10 11.57 -23.21
CA ILE A 70 -11.52 10.38 -22.48
C ILE A 70 -10.54 9.27 -22.86
N GLU A 71 -9.77 8.83 -21.93
CA GLU A 71 -8.95 7.63 -22.05
C GLU A 71 -9.77 6.45 -21.52
N ARG A 72 -9.86 5.36 -22.30
CA ARG A 72 -10.62 4.17 -21.87
C ARG A 72 -9.92 3.39 -20.75
N ASP A 73 -8.63 3.63 -20.56
CA ASP A 73 -7.82 3.00 -19.50
C ASP A 73 -6.91 4.09 -18.93
N THR A 74 -7.41 4.83 -17.94
CA THR A 74 -6.69 5.96 -17.38
C THR A 74 -5.57 5.47 -16.48
N ALA A 75 -4.33 5.59 -16.95
CA ALA A 75 -3.14 5.49 -16.10
C ALA A 75 -3.05 6.61 -15.04
N HIS A 76 -4.09 7.44 -14.93
CA HIS A 76 -4.16 8.57 -14.01
C HIS A 76 -5.15 8.29 -12.90
N LEU A 77 -4.75 8.62 -11.67
CA LEU A 77 -5.63 8.53 -10.51
C LEU A 77 -6.64 9.67 -10.51
N SER A 78 -7.91 9.33 -10.30
CA SER A 78 -8.96 10.31 -10.03
C SER A 78 -8.72 11.04 -8.69
N ASN A 79 -9.34 12.19 -8.51
CA ASN A 79 -9.25 12.94 -7.25
C ASN A 79 -9.71 12.13 -6.04
N SER A 80 -10.74 11.28 -6.20
CA SER A 80 -11.25 10.40 -5.13
C SER A 80 -10.24 9.31 -4.76
N GLU A 81 -9.59 8.70 -5.75
CA GLU A 81 -8.56 7.68 -5.52
C GLU A 81 -7.33 8.29 -4.84
N VAL A 82 -6.87 9.45 -5.31
CA VAL A 82 -5.76 10.18 -4.65
C VAL A 82 -6.11 10.53 -3.22
N LEU A 83 -7.31 11.06 -2.97
CA LEU A 83 -7.76 11.40 -1.62
C LEU A 83 -7.78 10.17 -0.71
N ALA A 84 -8.35 9.05 -1.17
CA ALA A 84 -8.42 7.81 -0.41
C ALA A 84 -7.03 7.26 -0.07
N VAL A 85 -6.13 7.18 -1.06
CA VAL A 85 -4.75 6.72 -0.84
C VAL A 85 -3.99 7.64 0.13
N CYS A 86 -4.12 8.97 -0.02
CA CYS A 86 -3.48 9.92 0.88
C CYS A 86 -4.00 9.80 2.33
N LYS A 87 -5.30 9.57 2.53
CA LYS A 87 -5.88 9.35 3.87
C LYS A 87 -5.32 8.07 4.52
N ILE A 88 -5.23 6.96 3.76
CA ILE A 88 -4.65 5.70 4.23
C ILE A 88 -3.17 5.89 4.60
N LEU A 89 -2.41 6.61 3.77
CA LEU A 89 -0.99 6.88 4.05
C LEU A 89 -0.80 7.74 5.30
N LEU A 90 -1.59 8.79 5.48
CA LEU A 90 -1.53 9.65 6.67
C LEU A 90 -1.86 8.86 7.95
N GLU A 91 -2.90 8.02 7.92
CA GLU A 91 -3.29 7.16 9.05
C GLU A 91 -2.23 6.11 9.37
N SER A 92 -1.54 5.59 8.35
CA SER A 92 -0.51 4.57 8.54
C SER A 92 0.66 5.04 9.40
N ARG A 93 0.98 6.33 9.37
CA ARG A 93 2.11 6.92 10.10
C ARG A 93 3.41 6.13 9.96
N SER A 94 3.62 5.51 8.79
CA SER A 94 4.64 4.49 8.57
C SER A 94 6.03 5.03 8.27
N MET A 95 6.15 6.31 7.97
CA MET A 95 7.37 6.95 7.48
C MET A 95 7.64 8.26 8.21
N ARG A 96 8.89 8.70 8.17
CA ARG A 96 9.27 10.04 8.63
C ARG A 96 8.54 11.11 7.82
N ARG A 97 8.39 12.28 8.42
CA ARG A 97 7.75 13.42 7.79
C ARG A 97 8.42 13.81 6.47
N ASP A 98 9.75 13.77 6.41
CA ASP A 98 10.53 14.12 5.21
C ASP A 98 10.46 13.07 4.09
N GLU A 99 9.92 11.88 4.34
CA GLU A 99 9.57 10.87 3.34
C GLU A 99 8.07 10.95 2.98
N MET A 100 7.19 11.02 3.97
CA MET A 100 5.74 10.99 3.78
C MET A 100 5.22 12.19 2.99
N ILE A 101 5.60 13.41 3.39
CA ILE A 101 5.04 14.63 2.79
C ILE A 101 5.35 14.75 1.30
N PRO A 102 6.59 14.50 0.83
CA PRO A 102 6.87 14.50 -0.61
C PRO A 102 6.09 13.44 -1.41
N ILE A 103 5.80 12.27 -0.83
CA ILE A 103 4.97 11.24 -1.49
C ILE A 103 3.55 11.76 -1.65
N LEU A 104 2.95 12.30 -0.59
CA LEU A 104 1.60 12.88 -0.65
C LEU A 104 1.52 14.02 -1.68
N ASP A 105 2.53 14.87 -1.77
CA ASP A 105 2.57 15.96 -2.74
C ASP A 105 2.67 15.45 -4.19
N LYS A 106 3.44 14.40 -4.43
CA LYS A 106 3.50 13.72 -5.73
C LYS A 106 2.15 13.09 -6.10
N LEU A 107 1.51 12.38 -5.16
CA LEU A 107 0.19 11.78 -5.38
C LEU A 107 -0.86 12.84 -5.71
N VAL A 108 -0.90 13.94 -4.95
CA VAL A 108 -1.78 15.08 -5.25
C VAL A 108 -1.45 15.68 -6.63
N GLY A 109 -0.18 15.66 -7.04
CA GLY A 109 0.26 16.03 -8.39
C GLY A 109 -0.36 15.19 -9.50
N CYS A 110 -0.74 13.93 -9.21
CA CYS A 110 -1.38 13.01 -10.16
C CYS A 110 -2.89 13.20 -10.31
N CYS A 111 -3.53 14.10 -9.55
CA CYS A 111 -4.97 14.36 -9.63
C CYS A 111 -5.42 14.77 -11.03
N VAL A 112 -6.46 14.11 -11.54
CA VAL A 112 -7.12 14.43 -12.81
C VAL A 112 -8.63 14.50 -12.57
N PRO A 113 -9.31 15.60 -12.95
CA PRO A 113 -8.78 16.81 -13.58
C PRO A 113 -8.00 17.72 -12.61
N ALA A 114 -6.98 18.38 -13.13
CA ALA A 114 -6.07 19.21 -12.33
C ALA A 114 -6.77 20.42 -11.65
N GLU A 115 -7.88 20.88 -12.20
CA GLU A 115 -8.66 22.00 -11.64
C GLU A 115 -9.22 21.71 -10.25
N GLN A 116 -9.52 20.45 -9.95
CA GLN A 116 -10.04 20.00 -8.66
C GLN A 116 -8.93 19.66 -7.62
N ARG A 117 -7.66 19.68 -8.03
CA ARG A 117 -6.51 19.37 -7.17
C ARG A 117 -6.52 20.17 -5.88
N ARG A 118 -6.92 21.46 -5.97
CA ARG A 118 -6.98 22.35 -4.82
C ARG A 118 -7.89 21.83 -3.72
N ALA A 119 -9.04 21.28 -4.07
CA ALA A 119 -9.97 20.71 -3.09
C ALA A 119 -9.33 19.51 -2.34
N VAL A 120 -8.56 18.67 -3.04
CA VAL A 120 -7.82 17.55 -2.39
C VAL A 120 -6.75 18.09 -1.46
N VAL A 121 -5.98 19.12 -1.88
CA VAL A 121 -4.98 19.78 -1.00
C VAL A 121 -5.63 20.29 0.27
N ASP A 122 -6.74 21.02 0.16
CA ASP A 122 -7.42 21.64 1.29
C ASP A 122 -7.97 20.58 2.27
N LEU A 123 -8.49 19.44 1.75
CA LEU A 123 -8.99 18.31 2.55
C LEU A 123 -7.86 17.57 3.31
N LEU A 124 -6.62 17.62 2.82
CA LEU A 124 -5.47 16.97 3.45
C LEU A 124 -4.63 17.91 4.32
N ALA A 125 -4.84 19.23 4.22
CA ALA A 125 -3.95 20.24 4.77
C ALA A 125 -3.73 20.11 6.29
N ASN A 126 -4.81 19.91 7.06
CA ASN A 126 -4.74 19.79 8.52
C ASN A 126 -3.95 18.54 8.95
N GLU A 127 -4.26 17.38 8.40
CA GLU A 127 -3.58 16.13 8.73
C GLU A 127 -2.11 16.12 8.31
N LYS A 128 -1.79 16.71 7.15
CA LYS A 128 -0.39 16.93 6.73
C LYS A 128 0.36 17.86 7.67
N HIS A 129 -0.28 18.95 8.13
CA HIS A 129 0.33 19.90 9.05
C HIS A 129 0.61 19.24 10.40
N LEU A 130 -0.33 18.46 10.92
CA LEU A 130 -0.27 17.79 12.23
C LEU A 130 0.27 16.36 12.14
N TYR A 131 0.85 15.96 11.00
CA TYR A 131 1.39 14.60 10.83
C TYR A 131 2.42 14.28 11.91
N ILE A 132 2.17 13.20 12.63
CA ILE A 132 3.05 12.68 13.67
C ILE A 132 3.81 11.48 13.10
N GLU A 133 5.11 11.65 12.90
CA GLU A 133 5.98 10.59 12.41
C GLU A 133 6.26 9.51 13.47
N PRO A 134 6.65 8.28 13.08
CA PRO A 134 7.01 7.23 14.02
C PRO A 134 8.27 7.57 14.81
N HIS A 135 8.30 7.14 16.07
CA HIS A 135 9.39 7.47 17.00
C HIS A 135 10.76 6.86 16.64
N HIS A 136 10.83 5.86 15.76
CA HIS A 136 12.09 5.25 15.38
C HIS A 136 13.02 6.20 14.61
N GLY A 137 12.49 7.23 13.95
CA GLY A 137 13.26 8.26 13.23
C GLY A 137 14.12 7.74 12.06
N LYS A 138 13.91 6.52 11.58
CA LYS A 138 14.67 5.91 10.48
C LYS A 138 14.06 6.26 9.12
N ARG A 139 14.92 6.53 8.13
CA ARG A 139 14.52 6.57 6.72
C ARG A 139 14.41 5.14 6.20
N LEU A 140 13.33 4.85 5.51
CA LEU A 140 13.03 3.47 5.15
C LEU A 140 12.97 3.20 3.65
N LEU A 141 12.62 4.20 2.83
CA LEU A 141 12.26 3.98 1.42
C LEU A 141 13.36 3.30 0.59
N ASP A 142 14.60 3.78 0.70
CA ASP A 142 15.72 3.23 -0.08
C ASP A 142 15.98 1.78 0.31
N GLY A 143 16.03 1.50 1.63
CA GLY A 143 16.22 0.15 2.16
C GLY A 143 15.06 -0.81 1.82
N LEU A 144 13.80 -0.32 1.79
CA LEU A 144 12.65 -1.13 1.39
C LEU A 144 12.77 -1.62 -0.06
N TRP A 145 13.25 -0.75 -0.96
CA TRP A 145 13.46 -1.14 -2.36
C TRP A 145 14.53 -2.20 -2.50
N GLU A 146 15.70 -2.01 -1.87
CA GLU A 146 16.81 -2.97 -1.91
C GLU A 146 16.42 -4.33 -1.33
N LEU A 147 15.70 -4.35 -0.20
CA LEU A 147 15.16 -5.58 0.39
C LEU A 147 14.12 -6.24 -0.54
N GLY A 148 13.28 -5.45 -1.19
CA GLY A 148 12.33 -5.94 -2.20
C GLY A 148 13.02 -6.62 -3.39
N GLU A 149 14.11 -6.04 -3.89
CA GLU A 149 14.93 -6.66 -4.94
C GLU A 149 15.60 -7.96 -4.46
N ALA A 150 16.09 -7.98 -3.20
CA ALA A 150 16.69 -9.19 -2.63
C ALA A 150 15.69 -10.35 -2.54
N ILE A 151 14.44 -10.05 -2.13
CA ILE A 151 13.34 -11.03 -2.13
C ILE A 151 13.06 -11.54 -3.55
N GLN A 152 12.89 -10.63 -4.52
CA GLN A 152 12.56 -10.98 -5.89
C GLN A 152 13.64 -11.86 -6.55
N LYS A 153 14.91 -11.55 -6.26
CA LYS A 153 16.07 -12.26 -6.83
C LYS A 153 16.51 -13.45 -5.97
N HIS A 154 15.84 -13.74 -4.85
CA HIS A 154 16.20 -14.78 -3.88
C HIS A 154 17.67 -14.67 -3.41
N LEU A 155 18.07 -13.47 -3.00
CA LEU A 155 19.44 -13.19 -2.56
C LEU A 155 19.57 -13.26 -1.03
N VAL A 156 20.56 -14.01 -0.58
CA VAL A 156 20.94 -14.06 0.83
C VAL A 156 21.36 -12.67 1.30
N THR A 157 20.87 -12.29 2.47
CA THR A 157 21.11 -10.97 3.03
C THR A 157 21.68 -11.08 4.44
N GLU A 158 22.72 -10.33 4.74
CA GLU A 158 23.26 -10.18 6.07
C GLU A 158 22.66 -8.96 6.73
N ILE A 159 22.17 -9.09 7.96
CA ILE A 159 21.57 -7.99 8.71
C ILE A 159 22.22 -7.83 10.08
N THR A 160 22.31 -6.58 10.54
CA THR A 160 22.58 -6.24 11.93
C THR A 160 21.25 -5.74 12.54
N TYR A 161 20.70 -6.50 13.48
CA TYR A 161 19.34 -6.33 14.00
C TYR A 161 19.30 -6.12 15.50
N GLU A 162 18.49 -5.18 15.97
CA GLU A 162 18.24 -4.93 17.40
C GLU A 162 17.00 -5.72 17.87
N LYS A 163 17.25 -6.68 18.79
CA LYS A 163 16.16 -7.51 19.35
C LYS A 163 15.15 -6.66 20.14
N LEU A 164 13.88 -7.04 20.08
CA LEU A 164 12.80 -6.35 20.80
C LEU A 164 12.97 -6.44 22.33
N LYS A 165 13.31 -7.63 22.81
CA LYS A 165 13.60 -7.87 24.23
C LYS A 165 15.09 -7.61 24.47
N GLY A 166 15.43 -6.73 25.42
CA GLY A 166 16.80 -6.49 25.89
C GLY A 166 17.65 -5.52 25.06
N GLY A 167 17.22 -5.10 23.87
CA GLY A 167 17.98 -4.14 23.04
C GLY A 167 19.31 -4.69 22.50
N GLU A 168 19.53 -6.00 22.58
CA GLU A 168 20.74 -6.65 22.08
C GLU A 168 20.81 -6.57 20.56
N THR A 169 21.96 -6.17 20.04
CA THR A 169 22.24 -6.16 18.60
C THR A 169 22.87 -7.47 18.18
N VAL A 170 22.29 -8.13 17.19
CA VAL A 170 22.74 -9.41 16.65
C VAL A 170 23.01 -9.32 15.16
N GLN A 171 23.97 -10.10 14.69
CA GLN A 171 24.18 -10.31 13.25
C GLN A 171 23.48 -11.59 12.82
N ARG A 172 22.83 -11.56 11.67
CA ARG A 172 22.11 -12.70 11.10
C ARG A 172 22.33 -12.76 9.59
N THR A 173 22.52 -13.97 9.08
CA THR A 173 22.44 -14.27 7.67
C THR A 173 21.05 -14.82 7.40
N ILE A 174 20.29 -14.15 6.52
CA ILE A 174 18.88 -14.44 6.30
C ILE A 174 18.56 -14.69 4.82
N GLU A 175 17.49 -15.41 4.60
CA GLU A 175 16.84 -15.65 3.31
C GLU A 175 15.50 -14.90 3.32
N PRO A 176 15.46 -13.66 2.77
CA PRO A 176 14.26 -12.84 2.81
C PRO A 176 13.21 -13.37 1.84
N VAL A 177 11.98 -13.57 2.32
CA VAL A 177 10.88 -14.17 1.54
C VAL A 177 9.64 -13.30 1.44
N GLY A 178 9.54 -12.21 2.20
CA GLY A 178 8.40 -11.32 2.14
C GLY A 178 8.67 -9.96 2.78
N LEU A 179 8.00 -8.93 2.27
CA LEU A 179 8.02 -7.57 2.81
C LEU A 179 6.58 -7.12 3.05
N MET A 180 6.25 -6.80 4.28
CA MET A 180 4.88 -6.50 4.69
C MET A 180 4.79 -5.19 5.44
N PHE A 181 3.62 -4.56 5.40
CA PHE A 181 3.26 -3.44 6.25
C PHE A 181 2.10 -3.84 7.17
N SER A 182 2.19 -3.51 8.45
CA SER A 182 1.12 -3.71 9.42
C SER A 182 1.19 -2.66 10.52
N GLU A 183 0.05 -2.11 10.91
CA GLU A 183 -0.10 -1.04 11.88
C GLU A 183 0.74 0.20 11.47
N TYR A 184 1.93 0.37 12.05
CA TYR A 184 2.80 1.53 11.81
C TYR A 184 4.16 1.15 11.22
N TYR A 185 4.42 -0.14 10.98
CA TYR A 185 5.77 -0.62 10.68
C TYR A 185 5.82 -1.48 9.43
N PHE A 186 6.97 -1.40 8.76
CA PHE A 186 7.36 -2.37 7.74
C PHE A 186 8.06 -3.55 8.39
N TYR A 187 7.80 -4.73 7.87
CA TYR A 187 8.32 -5.99 8.36
C TYR A 187 8.95 -6.79 7.23
N LEU A 188 10.15 -7.28 7.48
CA LEU A 188 10.84 -8.26 6.63
C LEU A 188 10.59 -9.65 7.21
N VAL A 189 10.09 -10.56 6.37
CA VAL A 189 9.89 -11.97 6.72
C VAL A 189 11.02 -12.76 6.09
N ALA A 190 11.76 -13.53 6.90
CA ALA A 190 12.94 -14.23 6.44
C ALA A 190 13.23 -15.50 7.23
N PHE A 191 13.82 -16.49 6.57
CA PHE A 191 14.43 -17.63 7.26
C PHE A 191 15.86 -17.26 7.71
N ILE A 192 16.27 -17.76 8.87
CA ILE A 192 17.62 -17.53 9.38
C ILE A 192 18.47 -18.74 9.01
N ARG A 193 19.64 -18.49 8.41
CA ARG A 193 20.64 -19.51 8.14
C ARG A 193 21.50 -19.79 9.38
N ASP A 194 22.01 -21.01 9.46
CA ASP A 194 23.07 -21.42 10.41
C ASP A 194 22.81 -21.02 11.86
N ILE A 195 21.54 -21.12 12.29
CA ILE A 195 21.14 -20.80 13.66
C ILE A 195 20.87 -22.07 14.47
N ASP A 196 21.37 -22.12 15.69
CA ASP A 196 20.96 -23.15 16.65
C ASP A 196 19.58 -22.79 17.21
N ARG A 197 18.53 -23.41 16.60
CA ARG A 197 17.15 -23.15 16.96
C ARG A 197 16.81 -23.49 18.42
N LYS A 198 17.54 -24.46 19.02
CA LYS A 198 17.29 -24.87 20.41
C LYS A 198 17.68 -23.80 21.41
N THR A 199 18.69 -23.00 21.09
CA THR A 199 19.16 -21.92 21.97
C THR A 199 18.49 -20.57 21.70
N GLU A 200 18.05 -20.33 20.47
CA GLU A 200 17.59 -19.00 20.05
C GLU A 200 16.06 -18.85 19.97
N PHE A 201 15.31 -19.96 19.94
CA PHE A 201 13.85 -19.94 19.82
C PHE A 201 13.15 -20.58 21.01
N GLU A 202 12.03 -19.98 21.44
CA GLU A 202 11.16 -20.56 22.49
C GLU A 202 10.56 -21.90 22.02
N ASN A 203 10.30 -22.06 20.72
CA ASN A 203 9.87 -23.31 20.09
C ASN A 203 10.83 -23.67 18.92
N PRO A 204 11.79 -24.58 19.13
CA PRO A 204 12.75 -24.98 18.09
C PRO A 204 12.13 -25.65 16.87
N ASP A 205 10.96 -26.29 17.05
CA ASP A 205 10.27 -27.03 16.00
C ASP A 205 9.36 -26.14 15.12
N ASP A 206 9.22 -24.86 15.50
CA ASP A 206 8.48 -23.90 14.70
C ASP A 206 9.29 -23.50 13.46
N LEU A 207 8.89 -24.05 12.30
CA LEU A 207 9.51 -23.78 11.00
C LEU A 207 9.09 -22.43 10.39
N PHE A 208 8.29 -21.66 11.10
CA PHE A 208 7.82 -20.38 10.62
C PHE A 208 8.98 -19.38 10.41
N PRO A 209 8.99 -18.58 9.34
CA PRO A 209 10.01 -17.57 9.13
C PRO A 209 9.97 -16.48 10.21
N THR A 210 11.13 -15.96 10.54
CA THR A 210 11.26 -14.86 11.51
C THR A 210 10.77 -13.55 10.90
N ILE A 211 10.08 -12.76 11.72
CA ILE A 211 9.54 -11.47 11.36
C ILE A 211 10.39 -10.36 11.97
N TYR A 212 11.05 -9.58 11.13
CA TYR A 212 11.91 -8.47 11.52
C TYR A 212 11.22 -7.13 11.27
N ARG A 213 11.19 -6.24 12.23
CA ARG A 213 10.84 -4.84 12.00
C ARG A 213 11.97 -4.15 11.23
N VAL A 214 11.65 -3.57 10.07
CA VAL A 214 12.67 -2.96 9.20
C VAL A 214 13.39 -1.79 9.88
N ASP A 215 12.68 -0.99 10.67
CA ASP A 215 13.25 0.13 11.42
C ASP A 215 14.28 -0.28 12.50
N ARG A 216 14.32 -1.56 12.89
CA ARG A 216 15.31 -2.14 13.83
C ARG A 216 16.50 -2.77 13.13
N ILE A 217 16.52 -2.81 11.82
CA ILE A 217 17.69 -3.20 11.04
C ILE A 217 18.63 -1.98 11.01
N HIS A 218 19.76 -2.07 11.69
CA HIS A 218 20.75 -1.00 11.72
C HIS A 218 21.52 -0.90 10.42
N SER A 219 21.86 -2.04 9.84
CA SER A 219 22.51 -2.15 8.54
C SER A 219 22.20 -3.51 7.93
N PHE A 220 22.24 -3.56 6.61
CA PHE A 220 22.14 -4.81 5.87
C PHE A 220 23.05 -4.79 4.64
N ARG A 221 23.40 -5.96 4.17
CA ARG A 221 24.17 -6.17 2.95
C ARG A 221 23.56 -7.33 2.16
N VAL A 222 23.04 -7.02 0.97
CA VAL A 222 22.60 -8.03 0.03
C VAL A 222 23.84 -8.69 -0.59
N THR A 223 23.91 -10.01 -0.56
CA THR A 223 25.01 -10.77 -1.14
C THR A 223 24.70 -11.15 -2.58
N ASN A 224 25.67 -11.78 -3.26
CA ASN A 224 25.45 -12.37 -4.60
C ASN A 224 25.04 -13.85 -4.52
N GLU A 225 24.85 -14.39 -3.32
CA GLU A 225 24.45 -15.76 -3.13
C GLU A 225 22.96 -15.93 -3.26
N HIS A 226 22.52 -16.89 -4.11
CA HIS A 226 21.11 -17.22 -4.27
C HIS A 226 20.70 -18.36 -3.34
N PHE A 227 19.53 -18.24 -2.74
CA PHE A 227 18.87 -19.34 -2.04
C PHE A 227 17.73 -19.92 -2.88
N GLN A 228 17.38 -21.18 -2.64
CA GLN A 228 16.30 -21.85 -3.36
C GLN A 228 15.06 -21.93 -2.46
N VAL A 229 13.93 -21.57 -3.03
CA VAL A 229 12.63 -21.75 -2.38
C VAL A 229 11.83 -22.75 -3.23
N PRO A 230 11.61 -23.98 -2.76
CA PRO A 230 10.74 -24.93 -3.42
C PRO A 230 9.36 -24.33 -3.68
N TYR A 231 8.75 -24.62 -4.81
CA TYR A 231 7.46 -24.00 -5.17
C TYR A 231 6.37 -24.19 -4.12
N LEU A 232 6.32 -25.37 -3.50
CA LEU A 232 5.36 -25.73 -2.46
C LEU A 232 5.62 -25.04 -1.11
N GLU A 233 6.84 -24.57 -0.89
CA GLU A 233 7.29 -23.94 0.37
C GLU A 233 7.37 -22.42 0.25
N ARG A 234 6.90 -21.86 -0.88
CA ARG A 234 6.92 -20.41 -1.07
C ARG A 234 6.05 -19.73 -0.02
N PHE A 235 6.65 -18.75 0.66
CA PHE A 235 5.92 -17.87 1.55
C PHE A 235 4.83 -17.11 0.77
N GLN A 236 3.59 -17.23 1.22
CA GLN A 236 2.45 -16.60 0.60
C GLN A 236 1.98 -15.44 1.48
N GLU A 237 2.45 -14.23 1.17
CA GLU A 237 2.12 -13.02 1.94
C GLU A 237 0.62 -12.81 2.13
N GLY A 238 -0.18 -13.08 1.09
CA GLY A 238 -1.63 -12.96 1.15
C GLY A 238 -2.27 -13.95 2.12
N GLU A 239 -1.83 -15.21 2.13
CA GLU A 239 -2.34 -16.22 3.07
C GLU A 239 -1.87 -15.96 4.50
N PHE A 240 -0.63 -15.50 4.66
CA PHE A 240 -0.12 -15.09 5.95
C PHE A 240 -0.90 -13.90 6.52
N ARG A 241 -1.16 -12.88 5.69
CA ARG A 241 -1.90 -11.67 6.10
C ARG A 241 -3.31 -11.97 6.59
N LYS A 242 -3.99 -12.97 6.03
CA LYS A 242 -5.33 -13.37 6.49
C LYS A 242 -5.35 -13.88 7.93
N ARG A 243 -4.22 -14.43 8.42
CA ARG A 243 -4.13 -15.18 9.68
C ARG A 243 -3.30 -14.50 10.76
N VAL A 244 -2.38 -13.61 10.37
CA VAL A 244 -1.49 -12.95 11.34
C VAL A 244 -2.17 -11.76 12.01
N GLN A 245 -1.98 -11.64 13.33
CA GLN A 245 -2.37 -10.46 14.08
C GLN A 245 -1.14 -9.83 14.74
N PHE A 246 -1.01 -8.50 14.66
CA PHE A 246 0.12 -7.72 15.21
C PHE A 246 1.50 -8.23 14.78
N MET A 247 1.58 -8.90 13.62
CA MET A 247 2.82 -9.50 13.09
C MET A 247 3.50 -10.50 14.03
N TYR A 248 2.73 -11.17 14.88
CA TYR A 248 3.18 -12.34 15.63
C TYR A 248 2.98 -13.60 14.80
N GLY A 249 4.05 -14.08 14.18
CA GLY A 249 4.08 -15.38 13.51
C GLY A 249 4.02 -16.55 14.50
N GLY A 250 4.06 -17.76 13.99
CA GLY A 250 4.09 -18.99 14.77
C GLY A 250 3.12 -20.05 14.23
N LYS A 251 2.90 -21.10 15.00
CA LYS A 251 2.07 -22.24 14.61
C LYS A 251 0.64 -21.80 14.22
N LEU A 252 0.09 -22.42 13.19
CA LEU A 252 -1.31 -22.27 12.80
C LEU A 252 -2.20 -22.89 13.88
N GLN A 253 -3.23 -22.17 14.27
CA GLN A 253 -4.19 -22.61 15.28
C GLN A 253 -5.63 -22.21 14.90
N LYS A 254 -6.60 -22.97 15.39
CA LYS A 254 -8.02 -22.62 15.34
C LYS A 254 -8.43 -22.03 16.67
N ILE A 255 -9.06 -20.87 16.61
CA ILE A 255 -9.64 -20.25 17.79
C ILE A 255 -11.16 -20.25 17.71
N ARG A 256 -11.80 -20.28 18.88
CA ARG A 256 -13.25 -20.20 19.01
C ARG A 256 -13.60 -19.25 20.16
N PHE A 257 -14.46 -18.29 19.89
CA PHE A 257 -14.86 -17.30 20.89
C PHE A 257 -16.30 -16.85 20.70
N LYS A 258 -16.93 -16.44 21.80
CA LYS A 258 -18.23 -15.77 21.79
C LYS A 258 -18.00 -14.26 21.71
N TYR A 259 -18.71 -13.60 20.81
CA TYR A 259 -18.73 -12.16 20.64
C TYR A 259 -20.11 -11.58 20.94
N THR A 260 -20.18 -10.51 21.74
CA THR A 260 -21.42 -9.82 22.16
C THR A 260 -21.37 -8.33 21.84
N GLY A 261 -20.37 -7.87 21.08
CA GLY A 261 -20.22 -6.47 20.76
C GLY A 261 -21.17 -5.98 19.66
N PRO A 262 -21.16 -4.68 19.35
CA PRO A 262 -22.17 -4.04 18.50
C PRO A 262 -22.04 -4.35 17.00
N SER A 263 -20.86 -4.76 16.50
CA SER A 263 -20.63 -4.98 15.08
C SER A 263 -19.82 -6.26 14.84
N ILE A 264 -20.50 -7.30 14.36
CA ILE A 264 -19.84 -8.55 13.94
C ILE A 264 -19.01 -8.34 12.66
N GLU A 265 -19.41 -7.41 11.79
CA GLU A 265 -18.69 -7.08 10.55
C GLU A 265 -17.27 -6.64 10.86
N ALA A 266 -17.06 -5.83 11.89
CA ALA A 266 -15.72 -5.38 12.30
C ALA A 266 -14.82 -6.55 12.75
N VAL A 267 -15.41 -7.60 13.33
CA VAL A 267 -14.69 -8.82 13.69
C VAL A 267 -14.32 -9.62 12.45
N LEU A 268 -15.24 -9.77 11.49
CA LEU A 268 -15.01 -10.49 10.25
C LEU A 268 -13.99 -9.76 9.35
N ASP A 269 -14.05 -8.44 9.30
CA ASP A 269 -13.06 -7.62 8.59
C ASP A 269 -11.66 -7.75 9.21
N ARG A 270 -11.57 -7.81 10.54
CA ARG A 270 -10.30 -8.00 11.25
C ARG A 270 -9.73 -9.41 11.09
N LEU A 271 -10.58 -10.41 11.05
CA LEU A 271 -10.23 -11.83 10.96
C LEU A 271 -10.79 -12.43 9.65
N PRO A 272 -10.09 -12.28 8.52
CA PRO A 272 -10.61 -12.71 7.21
C PRO A 272 -10.89 -14.21 7.08
N THR A 273 -10.36 -15.02 8.01
CA THR A 273 -10.65 -16.47 8.11
C THR A 273 -11.79 -16.80 9.06
N ALA A 274 -12.43 -15.77 9.63
CA ALA A 274 -13.50 -15.99 10.61
C ALA A 274 -14.78 -16.46 9.94
N GLU A 275 -15.40 -17.45 10.58
CA GLU A 275 -16.72 -18.00 10.23
C GLU A 275 -17.63 -17.91 11.45
N ILE A 276 -18.89 -17.57 11.22
CA ILE A 276 -19.92 -17.60 12.26
C ILE A 276 -20.46 -19.03 12.35
N GLU A 277 -20.19 -19.72 13.46
CA GLU A 277 -20.74 -21.06 13.72
C GLU A 277 -22.17 -20.99 14.23
N GLU A 278 -22.46 -20.07 15.14
CA GLU A 278 -23.77 -19.90 15.75
C GLU A 278 -24.10 -18.42 15.88
N LYS A 279 -25.38 -18.09 15.70
CA LYS A 279 -25.91 -16.75 15.92
C LYS A 279 -27.12 -16.83 16.85
N THR A 280 -27.11 -16.04 17.91
CA THR A 280 -28.27 -15.81 18.77
C THR A 280 -28.76 -14.36 18.59
N GLU A 281 -29.78 -13.95 19.33
CA GLU A 281 -30.31 -12.59 19.29
C GLU A 281 -29.23 -11.56 19.68
N ASP A 282 -28.42 -11.87 20.72
CA ASP A 282 -27.45 -10.95 21.32
C ASP A 282 -25.97 -11.40 21.18
N SER A 283 -25.67 -12.43 20.42
CA SER A 283 -24.31 -12.94 20.36
C SER A 283 -24.01 -13.81 19.14
N TRP A 284 -22.72 -13.92 18.84
CA TRP A 284 -22.17 -14.79 17.78
C TRP A 284 -21.08 -15.69 18.35
N ILE A 285 -21.07 -16.94 17.94
CA ILE A 285 -19.93 -17.84 18.15
C ILE A 285 -19.13 -17.83 16.85
N VAL A 286 -17.88 -17.41 16.95
CA VAL A 286 -16.98 -17.23 15.84
C VAL A 286 -15.82 -18.19 15.97
N LYS A 287 -15.43 -18.79 14.84
CA LYS A 287 -14.26 -19.63 14.67
C LYS A 287 -13.34 -18.97 13.63
N ALA A 288 -12.03 -19.01 13.85
CA ALA A 288 -11.07 -18.48 12.89
C ALA A 288 -9.75 -19.27 12.92
N GLU A 289 -9.06 -19.29 11.77
CA GLU A 289 -7.69 -19.79 11.64
C GLU A 289 -6.71 -18.63 11.77
N VAL A 290 -5.72 -18.77 12.65
CA VAL A 290 -4.78 -17.70 12.96
C VAL A 290 -3.36 -18.25 13.19
N PHE A 291 -2.35 -17.38 12.97
CA PHE A 291 -0.98 -17.69 13.32
C PHE A 291 -0.59 -17.08 14.67
N GLY A 292 0.11 -17.86 15.48
CA GLY A 292 0.79 -17.40 16.69
C GLY A 292 -0.11 -16.73 17.74
N LYS A 293 0.52 -16.05 18.70
CA LYS A 293 -0.14 -15.48 19.88
C LYS A 293 -0.74 -14.09 19.69
N GLY A 294 -0.55 -13.46 18.54
CA GLY A 294 -1.06 -12.10 18.28
C GLY A 294 -2.57 -11.98 18.42
N ILE A 295 -3.28 -13.06 18.11
CA ILE A 295 -4.73 -13.11 18.26
C ILE A 295 -5.20 -12.92 19.71
N GLU A 296 -4.48 -13.45 20.70
CA GLU A 296 -4.85 -13.27 22.10
C GLU A 296 -4.82 -11.79 22.52
N MET A 297 -3.84 -11.04 22.00
CA MET A 297 -3.74 -9.60 22.26
C MET A 297 -4.97 -8.88 21.72
N TRP A 298 -5.42 -9.24 20.51
CA TRP A 298 -6.59 -8.65 19.90
C TRP A 298 -7.88 -9.02 20.65
N LEU A 299 -8.06 -10.31 20.97
CA LEU A 299 -9.24 -10.77 21.73
C LEU A 299 -9.35 -10.05 23.09
N ARG A 300 -8.23 -9.91 23.80
CA ARG A 300 -8.19 -9.19 25.10
C ARG A 300 -8.49 -7.70 24.93
N SER A 301 -8.12 -7.09 23.80
CA SER A 301 -8.43 -5.67 23.55
C SER A 301 -9.92 -5.40 23.35
N GLN A 302 -10.73 -6.43 23.05
CA GLN A 302 -12.18 -6.32 22.93
C GLN A 302 -12.91 -6.28 24.28
N GLY A 303 -12.18 -6.45 25.38
CA GLY A 303 -12.73 -6.37 26.74
C GLY A 303 -13.84 -7.41 26.99
N GLU A 304 -14.94 -6.95 27.56
CA GLU A 304 -16.10 -7.82 27.93
C GLU A 304 -16.90 -8.35 26.74
N TYR A 305 -16.70 -7.77 25.55
CA TYR A 305 -17.40 -8.25 24.33
C TYR A 305 -16.90 -9.60 23.82
N VAL A 306 -15.76 -10.08 24.29
CA VAL A 306 -15.19 -11.35 23.85
C VAL A 306 -15.00 -12.32 25.02
N LYS A 307 -15.53 -13.53 24.85
CA LYS A 307 -15.24 -14.66 25.73
C LYS A 307 -14.61 -15.80 24.93
N ILE A 308 -13.34 -16.07 25.20
CA ILE A 308 -12.61 -17.18 24.56
C ILE A 308 -13.23 -18.52 25.03
N MET A 309 -13.54 -19.39 24.10
CA MET A 309 -14.21 -20.69 24.36
C MET A 309 -13.28 -21.89 24.22
N GLY A 310 -12.00 -21.68 23.92
CA GLY A 310 -11.00 -22.69 23.64
C GLY A 310 -10.58 -22.67 22.18
N GLY A 311 -9.45 -23.30 21.87
CA GLY A 311 -8.92 -23.50 20.53
C GLY A 311 -8.34 -24.89 20.42
N GLU A 312 -8.29 -25.43 19.19
CA GLU A 312 -7.58 -26.64 18.86
C GLU A 312 -6.27 -26.26 18.17
N ASP A 313 -5.16 -26.79 18.67
CA ASP A 313 -3.87 -26.69 17.97
C ASP A 313 -3.88 -27.70 16.81
N TYR A 314 -3.36 -27.31 15.66
CA TYR A 314 -3.02 -28.26 14.61
C TYR A 314 -1.70 -28.93 15.01
N ASP A 315 -1.70 -30.26 15.11
CA ASP A 315 -0.50 -31.08 15.19
C ASP A 315 0.26 -31.12 13.88
#